data_38e42b74e4313a7cf2dcff03731bed03
#
_entry.id   38e42b74e4313a7cf2dcff03731bed03
#
_cell.length_a   1.000
_cell.length_b   1.000
_cell.length_c   1.000
_cell.angle_alpha   90.00
_cell.angle_beta   90.00
_cell.angle_gamma   90.00
#
_symmetry.space_group_name_H-M   'P 1'
#
loop_
_entity.id
_entity.type
_entity.pdbx_description
1 polymer ?
#
loop_
_entity_poly.entity_id
_entity_poly.type
_entity_poly.pdbx_seq_one_letter_code
_entity_poly.pdbx_strand_id
1 'polypeptide(L)'
;MIAASLGLAWESLGGADGSNVLKLCVGVMIGVVFVEVSRNKLEQYEDLALGNVEGLEARKAFLLMAVMTVHSLSEGIGIGAAFIGSSGQRLGTLVSSSLAIHNIPEGLAVALVLVPKGVSPKGAVLWSICSSIPQPIIALPTFAFVAEFLYFLPLGLGFAAGAMVDVAIIELLPDAFEKSNSVCNTLCVCFVAGGIMLWFQVIFL
;
A
#
# COMPACT_ATOMS: atom_id res chain seq x y z
N MET A 1 0.44 -2.99 6.77
CA MET A 1 1.33 -2.70 5.64
C MET A 1 2.28 -3.87 5.35
N ILE A 2 3.25 -4.26 6.21
CA ILE A 2 4.21 -5.36 5.93
C ILE A 2 3.52 -6.68 5.58
N ALA A 3 2.50 -7.11 6.34
CA ALA A 3 1.74 -8.33 6.07
C ALA A 3 1.02 -8.27 4.70
N ALA A 4 0.46 -7.10 4.34
CA ALA A 4 -0.15 -6.87 3.04
C ALA A 4 0.88 -6.99 1.91
N SER A 5 2.06 -6.39 2.08
CA SER A 5 3.16 -6.47 1.11
C SER A 5 3.65 -7.91 0.89
N LEU A 6 3.71 -8.71 1.96
CA LEU A 6 4.05 -10.13 1.88
C LEU A 6 2.96 -10.93 1.13
N GLY A 7 1.68 -10.60 1.33
CA GLY A 7 0.58 -11.21 0.59
C GLY A 7 0.67 -10.93 -0.91
N LEU A 8 0.91 -9.68 -1.30
CA LEU A 8 1.12 -9.30 -2.71
C LEU A 8 2.31 -10.01 -3.35
N ALA A 9 3.43 -10.13 -2.62
CA ALA A 9 4.59 -10.87 -3.08
C ALA A 9 4.27 -12.36 -3.27
N TRP A 10 3.54 -12.96 -2.33
CA TRP A 10 3.11 -14.36 -2.42
C TRP A 10 2.19 -14.62 -3.61
N GLU A 11 1.21 -13.75 -3.84
CA GLU A 11 0.28 -13.83 -4.97
C GLU A 11 1.01 -13.78 -6.31
N SER A 12 2.02 -12.91 -6.44
CA SER A 12 2.84 -12.80 -7.65
C SER A 12 3.72 -14.03 -7.91
N LEU A 13 4.02 -14.82 -6.86
CA LEU A 13 4.82 -16.06 -6.96
C LEU A 13 3.99 -17.29 -7.34
N GLY A 14 2.65 -17.21 -7.26
CA GLY A 14 1.73 -18.33 -7.53
C GLY A 14 1.77 -18.89 -8.97
N GLY A 15 2.47 -18.21 -9.89
CA GLY A 15 2.74 -18.68 -11.26
C GLY A 15 4.24 -18.68 -11.58
N ALA A 16 5.06 -19.33 -10.75
CA ALA A 16 6.51 -19.22 -10.69
C ALA A 16 7.29 -19.54 -11.98
N ASP A 17 7.19 -18.66 -12.98
CA ASP A 17 8.23 -18.48 -13.99
C ASP A 17 9.35 -17.61 -13.40
N GLY A 18 10.61 -18.02 -13.53
CA GLY A 18 11.76 -17.27 -13.03
C GLY A 18 11.79 -15.81 -13.49
N SER A 19 11.15 -15.50 -14.62
CA SER A 19 10.99 -14.13 -15.14
C SER A 19 10.06 -13.27 -14.28
N ASN A 20 9.00 -13.83 -13.68
CA ASN A 20 8.08 -13.10 -12.79
C ASN A 20 8.72 -12.81 -11.44
N VAL A 21 9.52 -13.75 -10.92
CA VAL A 21 10.31 -13.53 -9.70
C VAL A 21 11.32 -12.39 -9.91
N LEU A 22 12.02 -12.38 -11.06
CA LEU A 22 12.95 -11.29 -11.37
C LEU A 22 12.24 -9.94 -11.47
N LYS A 23 11.09 -9.87 -12.16
CA LYS A 23 10.29 -8.64 -12.24
C LYS A 23 9.83 -8.15 -10.86
N LEU A 24 9.39 -9.08 -10.00
CA LEU A 24 9.02 -8.78 -8.62
C LEU A 24 10.20 -8.17 -7.85
N CYS A 25 11.35 -8.81 -7.85
CA CYS A 25 12.55 -8.33 -7.17
C CYS A 25 13.00 -6.95 -7.68
N VAL A 26 12.99 -6.77 -9.00
CA VAL A 26 13.30 -5.47 -9.61
C VAL A 26 12.27 -4.41 -9.19
N GLY A 27 10.98 -4.78 -9.16
CA GLY A 27 9.92 -3.91 -8.65
C GLY A 27 10.17 -3.47 -7.21
N VAL A 28 10.47 -4.41 -6.30
CA VAL A 28 10.80 -4.11 -4.89
C VAL A 28 11.95 -3.11 -4.79
N MET A 29 13.02 -3.32 -5.52
CA MET A 29 14.17 -2.40 -5.53
C MET A 29 13.79 -1.01 -6.03
N ILE A 30 13.02 -0.93 -7.10
CA ILE A 30 12.54 0.36 -7.64
C ILE A 30 11.61 1.05 -6.63
N GLY A 31 10.75 0.30 -5.94
CA GLY A 31 9.85 0.83 -4.91
C GLY A 31 10.61 1.46 -3.73
N VAL A 32 11.62 0.77 -3.21
CA VAL A 32 12.49 1.29 -2.15
C VAL A 32 13.23 2.56 -2.64
N VAL A 33 13.86 2.51 -3.82
CA VAL A 33 14.56 3.68 -4.38
C VAL A 33 13.61 4.85 -4.60
N PHE A 34 12.38 4.60 -5.05
CA PHE A 34 11.38 5.63 -5.23
C PHE A 34 11.06 6.35 -3.90
N VAL A 35 10.87 5.61 -2.82
CA VAL A 35 10.59 6.19 -1.49
C VAL A 35 11.77 7.00 -1.00
N GLU A 36 12.99 6.47 -1.09
CA GLU A 36 14.22 7.17 -0.70
C GLU A 36 14.43 8.48 -1.49
N VAL A 37 14.26 8.43 -2.81
CA VAL A 37 14.37 9.62 -3.65
C VAL A 37 13.26 10.64 -3.33
N SER A 38 12.04 10.15 -3.06
CA SER A 38 10.92 11.02 -2.69
C SER A 38 11.16 11.67 -1.32
N ARG A 39 11.69 10.92 -0.35
CA ARG A 39 12.08 11.45 0.97
C ARG A 39 13.12 12.55 0.82
N ASN A 40 14.21 12.29 0.13
CA ASN A 40 15.29 13.26 -0.09
C ASN A 40 14.80 14.53 -0.84
N LYS A 41 13.87 14.37 -1.79
CA LYS A 41 13.26 15.53 -2.46
C LYS A 41 12.36 16.31 -1.52
N LEU A 42 11.51 15.64 -0.73
CA LEU A 42 10.62 16.29 0.22
C LEU A 42 11.41 17.04 1.32
N GLU A 43 12.60 16.58 1.68
CA GLU A 43 13.49 17.27 2.63
C GLU A 43 13.95 18.64 2.13
N GLN A 44 13.99 18.86 0.82
CA GLN A 44 14.35 20.14 0.21
C GLN A 44 13.24 21.20 0.30
N TYR A 45 12.01 20.80 0.62
CA TYR A 45 10.87 21.70 0.75
C TYR A 45 10.62 22.00 2.23
N GLU A 46 11.13 23.12 2.72
CA GLU A 46 10.99 23.54 4.12
C GLU A 46 9.56 23.98 4.47
N ASP A 47 8.83 24.54 3.50
CA ASP A 47 7.50 25.14 3.67
C ASP A 47 6.32 24.19 3.38
N LEU A 48 6.54 22.87 3.39
CA LEU A 48 5.44 21.93 3.18
C LEU A 48 4.46 21.98 4.34
N ALA A 49 3.20 22.27 4.02
CA ALA A 49 2.10 22.29 4.96
C ALA A 49 0.94 21.41 4.49
N LEU A 50 0.34 20.66 5.41
CA LEU A 50 -0.86 19.86 5.19
C LEU A 50 -1.95 20.32 6.18
N GLY A 51 -2.74 21.32 5.79
CA GLY A 51 -3.64 22.00 6.71
C GLY A 51 -2.86 22.74 7.79
N ASN A 52 -2.99 22.30 9.04
CA ASN A 52 -2.27 22.85 10.19
C ASN A 52 -0.94 22.13 10.51
N VAL A 53 -0.54 21.17 9.68
CA VAL A 53 0.67 20.36 9.88
C VAL A 53 1.78 20.92 9.00
N GLU A 54 2.93 21.21 9.58
CA GLU A 54 4.05 21.85 8.91
C GLU A 54 5.35 21.03 9.09
N GLY A 55 6.33 21.28 8.24
CA GLY A 55 7.68 20.76 8.36
C GLY A 55 7.79 19.25 8.21
N LEU A 56 8.57 18.61 9.07
CA LEU A 56 8.88 17.17 9.01
C LEU A 56 7.62 16.28 9.04
N GLU A 57 6.66 16.66 9.86
CA GLU A 57 5.42 15.88 10.00
C GLU A 57 4.54 15.95 8.75
N ALA A 58 4.50 17.11 8.08
CA ALA A 58 3.82 17.24 6.78
C ALA A 58 4.52 16.39 5.70
N ARG A 59 5.86 16.38 5.68
CA ARG A 59 6.65 15.56 4.72
C ARG A 59 6.36 14.08 4.89
N LYS A 60 6.36 13.56 6.12
CA LYS A 60 6.02 12.16 6.42
C LYS A 60 4.59 11.82 5.98
N ALA A 61 3.64 12.73 6.21
CA ALA A 61 2.26 12.56 5.77
C ALA A 61 2.16 12.50 4.24
N PHE A 62 2.82 13.42 3.51
CA PHE A 62 2.84 13.40 2.05
C PHE A 62 3.49 12.14 1.48
N LEU A 63 4.60 11.68 2.07
CA LEU A 63 5.27 10.45 1.66
C LEU A 63 4.34 9.23 1.81
N LEU A 64 3.69 9.12 2.98
CA LEU A 64 2.70 8.06 3.21
C LEU A 64 1.58 8.11 2.18
N MET A 65 1.01 9.29 1.90
CA MET A 65 -0.07 9.45 0.93
C MET A 65 0.38 9.07 -0.48
N ALA A 66 1.58 9.45 -0.90
CA ALA A 66 2.14 9.08 -2.20
C ALA A 66 2.28 7.56 -2.34
N VAL A 67 2.83 6.89 -1.32
CA VAL A 67 3.01 5.44 -1.31
C VAL A 67 1.64 4.72 -1.33
N MET A 68 0.66 5.17 -0.54
CA MET A 68 -0.68 4.61 -0.53
C MET A 68 -1.39 4.78 -1.88
N THR A 69 -1.20 5.94 -2.54
CA THR A 69 -1.74 6.20 -3.88
C THR A 69 -1.16 5.23 -4.93
N VAL A 70 0.14 5.00 -4.89
CA VAL A 70 0.81 4.05 -5.81
C VAL A 70 0.41 2.60 -5.50
N HIS A 71 0.24 2.26 -4.22
CA HIS A 71 -0.27 0.95 -3.82
C HIS A 71 -1.68 0.71 -4.38
N SER A 72 -2.58 1.68 -4.28
CA SER A 72 -3.93 1.62 -4.85
C SER A 72 -3.94 1.42 -6.37
N LEU A 73 -2.95 1.94 -7.11
CA LEU A 73 -2.78 1.63 -8.53
C LEU A 73 -2.55 0.14 -8.77
N SER A 74 -1.67 -0.48 -7.99
CA SER A 74 -1.34 -1.91 -8.12
C SER A 74 -2.55 -2.79 -7.82
N GLU A 75 -3.33 -2.46 -6.79
CA GLU A 75 -4.58 -3.14 -6.45
C GLU A 75 -5.63 -3.00 -7.56
N GLY A 76 -5.75 -1.82 -8.16
CA GLY A 76 -6.62 -1.58 -9.30
C GLY A 76 -6.28 -2.47 -10.50
N ILE A 77 -4.98 -2.67 -10.78
CA ILE A 77 -4.53 -3.61 -11.81
C ILE A 77 -4.97 -5.04 -11.45
N GLY A 78 -4.80 -5.47 -10.21
CA GLY A 78 -5.24 -6.78 -9.73
C GLY A 78 -6.75 -6.99 -9.88
N ILE A 79 -7.58 -6.00 -9.50
CA ILE A 79 -9.03 -6.02 -9.69
C ILE A 79 -9.39 -6.17 -11.17
N GLY A 80 -8.87 -5.30 -12.03
CA GLY A 80 -9.17 -5.33 -13.46
C GLY A 80 -8.81 -6.68 -14.09
N ALA A 81 -7.66 -7.23 -13.74
CA ALA A 81 -7.20 -8.54 -14.21
C ALA A 81 -8.08 -9.69 -13.72
N ALA A 82 -8.59 -9.63 -12.48
CA ALA A 82 -9.41 -10.69 -11.89
C ALA A 82 -10.78 -10.85 -12.57
N PHE A 83 -11.31 -9.83 -13.25
CA PHE A 83 -12.58 -9.90 -13.98
C PHE A 83 -12.48 -10.58 -15.36
N ILE A 84 -11.32 -11.10 -15.75
CA ILE A 84 -11.07 -11.66 -17.08
C ILE A 84 -11.21 -13.19 -17.07
N GLY A 85 -11.62 -13.75 -18.24
CA GLY A 85 -11.77 -15.19 -18.43
C GLY A 85 -13.15 -15.74 -18.05
N SER A 86 -13.31 -17.05 -18.16
CA SER A 86 -14.59 -17.76 -17.98
C SER A 86 -15.12 -17.68 -16.53
N SER A 87 -14.28 -17.54 -15.55
CA SER A 87 -14.63 -17.37 -14.12
C SER A 87 -14.48 -15.93 -13.64
N GLY A 88 -14.25 -14.98 -14.56
CA GLY A 88 -13.89 -13.60 -14.24
C GLY A 88 -14.89 -12.88 -13.35
N GLN A 89 -16.20 -13.05 -13.57
CA GLN A 89 -17.21 -12.43 -12.71
C GLN A 89 -17.11 -12.91 -11.26
N ARG A 90 -16.91 -14.20 -11.04
CA ARG A 90 -16.78 -14.77 -9.68
C ARG A 90 -15.49 -14.34 -9.03
N LEU A 91 -14.37 -14.49 -9.74
CA LEU A 91 -13.04 -14.14 -9.22
C LEU A 91 -12.92 -12.63 -8.98
N GLY A 92 -13.34 -11.82 -9.94
CA GLY A 92 -13.29 -10.35 -9.81
C GLY A 92 -14.15 -9.84 -8.64
N THR A 93 -15.37 -10.41 -8.43
CA THR A 93 -16.19 -10.05 -7.27
C THR A 93 -15.51 -10.45 -5.96
N LEU A 94 -14.90 -11.64 -5.89
CA LEU A 94 -14.21 -12.12 -4.71
C LEU A 94 -13.00 -11.23 -4.39
N VAL A 95 -12.16 -10.94 -5.36
CA VAL A 95 -10.97 -10.08 -5.21
C VAL A 95 -11.39 -8.66 -4.80
N SER A 96 -12.40 -8.08 -5.48
CA SER A 96 -12.89 -6.73 -5.13
C SER A 96 -13.45 -6.67 -3.71
N SER A 97 -14.18 -7.71 -3.27
CA SER A 97 -14.73 -7.77 -1.91
C SER A 97 -13.63 -7.92 -0.87
N SER A 98 -12.63 -8.76 -1.14
CA SER A 98 -11.45 -8.95 -0.28
C SER A 98 -10.67 -7.65 -0.13
N LEU A 99 -10.39 -6.95 -1.23
CA LEU A 99 -9.70 -5.67 -1.23
C LEU A 99 -10.52 -4.56 -0.54
N ALA A 100 -11.84 -4.56 -0.68
CA ALA A 100 -12.67 -3.61 0.08
C ALA A 100 -12.52 -3.78 1.60
N ILE A 101 -12.42 -5.02 2.09
CA ILE A 101 -12.14 -5.32 3.51
C ILE A 101 -10.71 -4.91 3.87
N HIS A 102 -9.75 -5.17 2.98
CA HIS A 102 -8.34 -4.81 3.15
C HIS A 102 -8.12 -3.28 3.24
N ASN A 103 -8.86 -2.50 2.48
CA ASN A 103 -8.78 -1.04 2.49
C ASN A 103 -9.26 -0.39 3.81
N ILE A 104 -10.04 -1.11 4.64
CA ILE A 104 -10.46 -0.60 5.96
C ILE A 104 -9.27 -0.36 6.89
N PRO A 105 -8.38 -1.34 7.16
CA PRO A 105 -7.15 -1.11 7.91
C PRO A 105 -6.23 -0.06 7.29
N GLU A 106 -6.18 0.04 5.97
CA GLU A 106 -5.37 1.03 5.28
C GLU A 106 -5.87 2.46 5.52
N GLY A 107 -7.17 2.69 5.35
CA GLY A 107 -7.79 3.98 5.66
C GLY A 107 -7.62 4.36 7.14
N LEU A 108 -7.70 3.37 8.05
CA LEU A 108 -7.41 3.56 9.46
C LEU A 108 -5.94 3.95 9.69
N ALA A 109 -4.99 3.32 9.01
CA ALA A 109 -3.57 3.66 9.11
C ALA A 109 -3.31 5.11 8.69
N VAL A 110 -3.90 5.56 7.58
CA VAL A 110 -3.85 6.96 7.15
C VAL A 110 -4.41 7.90 8.24
N ALA A 111 -5.57 7.57 8.81
CA ALA A 111 -6.18 8.40 9.85
C ALA A 111 -5.33 8.46 11.12
N LEU A 112 -4.76 7.33 11.56
CA LEU A 112 -3.90 7.24 12.74
C LEU A 112 -2.59 8.02 12.58
N VAL A 113 -2.12 8.23 11.37
CA VAL A 113 -0.95 9.07 11.09
C VAL A 113 -1.34 10.55 11.00
N LEU A 114 -2.43 10.89 10.32
CA LEU A 114 -2.79 12.29 10.03
C LEU A 114 -3.45 13.00 11.21
N VAL A 115 -4.36 12.33 11.93
CA VAL A 115 -5.13 12.97 13.02
C VAL A 115 -4.26 13.42 14.18
N PRO A 116 -3.30 12.62 14.70
CA PRO A 116 -2.39 13.08 15.75
C PRO A 116 -1.49 14.25 15.33
N LYS A 117 -1.28 14.42 14.02
CA LYS A 117 -0.49 15.52 13.43
C LYS A 117 -1.31 16.80 13.22
N GLY A 118 -2.57 16.85 13.65
CA GLY A 118 -3.43 18.04 13.59
C GLY A 118 -4.34 18.13 12.37
N VAL A 119 -4.36 17.12 11.49
CA VAL A 119 -5.37 17.03 10.43
C VAL A 119 -6.72 16.67 11.05
N SER A 120 -7.78 17.39 10.67
CA SER A 120 -9.11 17.09 11.17
C SER A 120 -9.55 15.66 10.77
N PRO A 121 -10.38 14.96 11.58
CA PRO A 121 -10.86 13.61 11.22
C PRO A 121 -11.55 13.57 9.85
N LYS A 122 -12.30 14.60 9.48
CA LYS A 122 -12.92 14.73 8.15
C LYS A 122 -11.86 14.89 7.04
N GLY A 123 -10.81 15.65 7.32
CA GLY A 123 -9.66 15.79 6.41
C GLY A 123 -8.93 14.46 6.21
N ALA A 124 -8.70 13.70 7.28
CA ALA A 124 -8.05 12.40 7.20
C ALA A 124 -8.88 11.40 6.36
N VAL A 125 -10.22 11.39 6.53
CA VAL A 125 -11.12 10.58 5.69
C VAL A 125 -11.03 11.00 4.22
N LEU A 126 -11.04 12.31 3.94
CA LEU A 126 -10.94 12.81 2.56
C LEU A 126 -9.59 12.41 1.93
N TRP A 127 -8.49 12.54 2.64
CA TRP A 127 -7.17 12.12 2.17
C TRP A 127 -7.10 10.61 1.93
N SER A 128 -7.68 9.79 2.82
CA SER A 128 -7.79 8.34 2.62
C SER A 128 -8.57 7.99 1.36
N ILE A 129 -9.70 8.66 1.11
CA ILE A 129 -10.49 8.48 -0.13
C ILE A 129 -9.66 8.90 -1.35
N CYS A 130 -9.02 10.06 -1.31
CA CYS A 130 -8.21 10.56 -2.43
C CYS A 130 -7.06 9.61 -2.78
N SER A 131 -6.39 8.99 -1.80
CA SER A 131 -5.31 8.03 -2.07
C SER A 131 -5.82 6.72 -2.68
N SER A 132 -7.09 6.37 -2.48
CA SER A 132 -7.72 5.15 -3.01
C SER A 132 -8.41 5.36 -4.37
N ILE A 133 -8.64 6.61 -4.81
CA ILE A 133 -9.25 6.92 -6.11
C ILE A 133 -8.53 6.27 -7.31
N PRO A 134 -7.21 6.16 -7.36
CA PRO A 134 -6.50 5.50 -8.47
C PRO A 134 -6.92 4.05 -8.69
N GLN A 135 -7.33 3.33 -7.64
CA GLN A 135 -7.73 1.93 -7.71
C GLN A 135 -8.86 1.67 -8.73
N PRO A 136 -10.06 2.29 -8.64
CA PRO A 136 -11.09 2.10 -9.64
C PRO A 136 -10.75 2.71 -11.01
N ILE A 137 -9.95 3.79 -11.05
CA ILE A 137 -9.56 4.43 -12.30
C ILE A 137 -8.69 3.49 -13.15
N ILE A 138 -7.73 2.78 -12.53
CA ILE A 138 -6.83 1.88 -13.27
C ILE A 138 -7.46 0.50 -13.50
N ALA A 139 -8.43 0.07 -12.68
CA ALA A 139 -9.11 -1.20 -12.87
C ALA A 139 -9.84 -1.29 -14.22
N LEU A 140 -10.47 -0.21 -14.67
CA LEU A 140 -11.17 -0.16 -15.96
C LEU A 140 -10.25 -0.35 -17.17
N PRO A 141 -9.18 0.42 -17.37
CA PRO A 141 -8.25 0.17 -18.48
C PRO A 141 -7.53 -1.17 -18.36
N THR A 142 -7.24 -1.66 -17.15
CA THR A 142 -6.65 -2.99 -16.98
C THR A 142 -7.59 -4.08 -17.47
N PHE A 143 -8.89 -3.99 -17.20
CA PHE A 143 -9.88 -4.90 -17.75
C PHE A 143 -9.91 -4.86 -19.28
N ALA A 144 -9.80 -3.66 -19.89
CA ALA A 144 -9.85 -3.47 -21.32
C ALA A 144 -8.55 -3.91 -22.06
N PHE A 145 -7.38 -3.72 -21.43
CA PHE A 145 -6.06 -3.94 -22.02
C PHE A 145 -5.21 -4.91 -21.18
N VAL A 146 -5.81 -6.04 -20.82
CA VAL A 146 -5.22 -6.96 -19.82
C VAL A 146 -3.86 -7.53 -20.22
N ALA A 147 -3.66 -7.83 -21.49
CA ALA A 147 -2.42 -8.48 -21.96
C ALA A 147 -1.19 -7.60 -21.64
N GLU A 148 -1.32 -6.30 -21.82
CA GLU A 148 -0.29 -5.31 -21.53
C GLU A 148 -0.05 -5.16 -20.03
N PHE A 149 -1.12 -5.06 -19.25
CA PHE A 149 -1.05 -4.87 -17.80
C PHE A 149 -0.56 -6.10 -17.05
N LEU A 150 -0.98 -7.32 -17.43
CA LEU A 150 -0.52 -8.55 -16.80
C LEU A 150 0.99 -8.78 -16.96
N TYR A 151 1.56 -8.33 -18.07
CA TYR A 151 3.01 -8.43 -18.27
C TYR A 151 3.81 -7.64 -17.23
N PHE A 152 3.29 -6.47 -16.80
CA PHE A 152 3.92 -5.59 -15.81
C PHE A 152 3.43 -5.84 -14.38
N LEU A 153 2.42 -6.67 -14.18
CA LEU A 153 1.81 -6.91 -12.87
C LEU A 153 2.82 -7.31 -11.79
N PRO A 154 3.74 -8.30 -12.00
CA PRO A 154 4.71 -8.66 -10.97
C PRO A 154 5.67 -7.51 -10.61
N LEU A 155 6.02 -6.68 -11.59
CA LEU A 155 6.85 -5.49 -11.36
C LEU A 155 6.11 -4.46 -10.50
N GLY A 156 4.84 -4.19 -10.82
CA GLY A 156 3.99 -3.24 -10.08
C GLY A 156 3.71 -3.69 -8.64
N LEU A 157 3.39 -4.97 -8.45
CA LEU A 157 3.20 -5.55 -7.12
C LEU A 157 4.48 -5.49 -6.28
N GLY A 158 5.63 -5.81 -6.90
CA GLY A 158 6.94 -5.66 -6.26
C GLY A 158 7.21 -4.21 -5.86
N PHE A 159 6.97 -3.26 -6.75
CA PHE A 159 7.14 -1.83 -6.49
C PHE A 159 6.29 -1.37 -5.30
N ALA A 160 5.00 -1.70 -5.28
CA ALA A 160 4.11 -1.35 -4.18
C ALA A 160 4.55 -2.00 -2.86
N ALA A 161 4.92 -3.30 -2.89
CA ALA A 161 5.41 -4.02 -1.72
C ALA A 161 6.69 -3.38 -1.16
N GLY A 162 7.68 -3.08 -2.02
CA GLY A 162 8.94 -2.43 -1.63
C GLY A 162 8.72 -1.07 -1.00
N ALA A 163 7.91 -0.23 -1.64
CA ALA A 163 7.58 1.10 -1.13
C ALA A 163 6.85 1.05 0.23
N MET A 164 5.88 0.13 0.38
CA MET A 164 5.15 -0.03 1.65
C MET A 164 6.02 -0.55 2.79
N VAL A 165 6.92 -1.50 2.51
CA VAL A 165 7.85 -2.04 3.51
C VAL A 165 8.82 -0.95 3.96
N ASP A 166 9.38 -0.18 3.03
CA ASP A 166 10.30 0.92 3.34
C ASP A 166 9.64 1.95 4.27
N VAL A 167 8.47 2.48 3.89
CA VAL A 167 7.73 3.44 4.74
C VAL A 167 7.38 2.84 6.10
N ALA A 168 6.96 1.57 6.15
CA ALA A 168 6.60 0.92 7.40
C ALA A 168 7.80 0.79 8.35
N ILE A 169 8.99 0.46 7.84
CA ILE A 169 10.19 0.24 8.65
C ILE A 169 10.87 1.57 9.01
N ILE A 170 10.97 2.49 8.07
CA ILE A 170 11.78 3.71 8.24
C ILE A 170 10.98 4.85 8.87
N GLU A 171 9.67 4.95 8.57
CA GLU A 171 8.83 6.04 9.08
C GLU A 171 7.90 5.62 10.22
N LEU A 172 7.11 4.55 10.01
CA LEU A 172 6.03 4.22 10.94
C LEU A 172 6.51 3.47 12.18
N LEU A 173 7.46 2.56 12.03
CA LEU A 173 7.95 1.74 13.13
C LEU A 173 8.75 2.56 14.16
N PRO A 174 9.67 3.46 13.78
CA PRO A 174 10.34 4.36 14.71
C PRO A 174 9.36 5.27 15.45
N ASP A 175 8.40 5.88 14.74
CA ASP A 175 7.37 6.71 15.36
C ASP A 175 6.52 5.93 16.38
N ALA A 176 6.25 4.65 16.10
CA ALA A 176 5.52 3.78 17.02
C ALA A 176 6.34 3.45 18.27
N PHE A 177 7.65 3.21 18.13
CA PHE A 177 8.54 2.97 19.27
C PHE A 177 8.73 4.22 20.12
N GLU A 178 8.86 5.39 19.52
CA GLU A 178 9.02 6.65 20.23
C GLU A 178 7.78 6.99 21.08
N LYS A 179 6.58 6.73 20.53
CA LYS A 179 5.30 7.00 21.21
C LYS A 179 4.90 5.91 22.19
N SER A 180 5.52 4.75 22.14
CA SER A 180 5.19 3.62 23.00
C SER A 180 6.10 3.60 24.24
N ASN A 181 5.51 3.34 25.41
CA ASN A 181 6.27 3.15 26.65
C ASN A 181 6.96 1.79 26.72
N SER A 182 6.80 0.89 25.74
CA SER A 182 7.35 -0.46 25.75
C SER A 182 7.50 -1.01 24.32
N VAL A 183 8.75 -1.28 23.95
CA VAL A 183 9.11 -1.93 22.67
C VAL A 183 8.40 -3.29 22.53
N CYS A 184 8.34 -4.06 23.61
CA CYS A 184 7.70 -5.37 23.63
C CYS A 184 6.21 -5.28 23.29
N ASN A 185 5.49 -4.30 23.84
CA ASN A 185 4.06 -4.09 23.54
C ASN A 185 3.85 -3.70 22.08
N THR A 186 4.69 -2.79 21.55
CA THR A 186 4.62 -2.39 20.14
C THR A 186 4.83 -3.58 19.21
N LEU A 187 5.86 -4.40 19.44
CA LEU A 187 6.11 -5.60 18.65
C LEU A 187 4.96 -6.60 18.77
N CYS A 188 4.44 -6.84 19.98
CA CYS A 188 3.31 -7.74 20.20
C CYS A 188 2.07 -7.30 19.39
N VAL A 189 1.73 -6.01 19.43
CA VAL A 189 0.62 -5.46 18.63
C VAL A 189 0.88 -5.61 17.13
N CYS A 190 2.10 -5.34 16.66
CA CYS A 190 2.47 -5.52 15.25
C CYS A 190 2.32 -6.99 14.81
N PHE A 191 2.79 -7.95 15.62
CA PHE A 191 2.65 -9.38 15.32
C PHE A 191 1.19 -9.84 15.31
N VAL A 192 0.40 -9.41 16.29
CA VAL A 192 -1.03 -9.76 16.36
C VAL A 192 -1.79 -9.17 15.17
N ALA A 193 -1.59 -7.89 14.88
CA ALA A 193 -2.24 -7.23 13.74
C ALA A 193 -1.81 -7.85 12.40
N GLY A 194 -0.50 -8.13 12.23
CA GLY A 194 0.02 -8.80 11.05
C GLY A 194 -0.54 -10.22 10.90
N GLY A 195 -0.63 -10.98 11.99
CA GLY A 195 -1.22 -12.31 12.01
C GLY A 195 -2.71 -12.31 11.63
N ILE A 196 -3.48 -11.35 12.15
CA ILE A 196 -4.89 -11.17 11.78
C ILE A 196 -5.00 -10.87 10.27
N MET A 197 -4.19 -9.96 9.75
CA MET A 197 -4.21 -9.62 8.32
C MET A 197 -3.85 -10.82 7.43
N LEU A 198 -2.80 -11.56 7.76
CA LEU A 198 -2.43 -12.78 7.01
C LEU A 198 -3.52 -13.85 7.10
N TRP A 199 -4.14 -14.02 8.26
CA TRP A 199 -5.25 -14.95 8.45
C TRP A 199 -6.46 -14.57 7.57
N PHE A 200 -6.81 -13.29 7.51
CA PHE A 200 -7.84 -12.79 6.59
C PHE A 200 -7.49 -13.08 5.13
N GLN A 201 -6.25 -12.80 4.71
CA GLN A 201 -5.80 -13.08 3.34
C GLN A 201 -5.93 -14.57 2.98
N VAL A 202 -5.52 -15.48 3.87
CA VAL A 202 -5.62 -16.94 3.64
C VAL A 202 -7.07 -17.43 3.56
N ILE A 203 -8.01 -16.81 4.26
CA ILE A 203 -9.43 -17.23 4.23
C ILE A 203 -10.15 -16.70 2.99
N PHE A 204 -9.82 -15.52 2.52
CA PHE A 204 -10.58 -14.82 1.48
C PHE A 204 -9.91 -14.83 0.09
N LEU A 205 -8.62 -15.19 -0.01
CA LEU A 205 -7.89 -15.45 -1.24
C LEU A 205 -7.70 -16.95 -1.49
#